data_9e548f1b091084b9f7aa072a0f446b6a
#
_entry.id   9e548f1b091084b9f7aa072a0f446b6a
#
_cell.length_a   1.000
_cell.length_b   1.000
_cell.length_c   1.000
_cell.angle_alpha   90.00
_cell.angle_beta   90.00
_cell.angle_gamma   90.00
#
_symmetry.space_group_name_H-M   'P 1'
#
loop_
_entity.id
_entity.type
_entity.pdbx_description
1 polymer ?
#
loop_
_entity_poly.entity_id
_entity_poly.type
_entity_poly.pdbx_seq_one_letter_code
_entity_poly.pdbx_strand_id
1 'polypeptide(L)'
;MKMILAASLMLASMSVSGPADQQPPAGAGSISGTWRARLSESWTRRTGERWVSLELQRDGERNYGTSVRQSELEAAGIRGESFSGSNVHFALQRDAGRLDFEGAFDAGRGAGTFRFTQNTAFASALQKSGRQVSTEDALRLALHDVDQAFIASIEAAGYKNVSIEDLVKMRIHGVDAEYIAGLRKAGYDNLSIEDLVKTRIHGATPEYVAEMRKAGYTGLSIDELVRTRIHGATPAFMQEVKTAGFDKLSVDDLVKMRIHGVSPEFIREMRGLGYKDLAIEDLVKMRIHGVSADFVKEMAALGYTKLSIDDLVKMRIHGVTPEFIRELKDLGYGSLPSERLVQFRIHGVDGDFIRDVQKAGMKDMTAQDLVDLSIHGGRRWLRRMQ
;
A
#
# COMPACT_ATOMS: atom_id res chain seq x y z
N MET A 1 -4.11 -4.07 -11.98
CA MET A 1 -3.43 -2.81 -12.29
C MET A 1 -4.49 -1.78 -12.64
N LYS A 2 -5.03 -1.07 -11.67
CA LYS A 2 -6.00 0.01 -11.89
C LYS A 2 -5.31 1.32 -11.56
N MET A 3 -4.99 2.08 -12.61
CA MET A 3 -4.52 3.46 -12.53
C MET A 3 -5.61 4.32 -11.87
N ILE A 4 -5.24 5.01 -10.80
CA ILE A 4 -6.06 6.09 -10.25
C ILE A 4 -5.66 7.36 -10.98
N LEU A 5 -6.52 7.80 -11.89
CA LEU A 5 -6.45 9.14 -12.49
C LEU A 5 -6.82 10.16 -11.40
N ALA A 6 -5.87 11.02 -11.06
CA ALA A 6 -6.15 12.22 -10.28
C ALA A 6 -6.76 13.26 -11.23
N ALA A 7 -8.04 13.53 -11.07
CA ALA A 7 -8.70 14.65 -11.72
C ALA A 7 -8.36 15.94 -10.98
N SER A 8 -7.53 16.78 -11.58
CA SER A 8 -7.32 18.17 -11.17
C SER A 8 -8.56 18.99 -11.50
N LEU A 9 -9.34 19.35 -10.50
CA LEU A 9 -10.37 20.36 -10.63
C LEU A 9 -9.74 21.74 -10.41
N MET A 10 -9.60 22.51 -11.48
CA MET A 10 -9.35 23.95 -11.40
C MET A 10 -10.58 24.64 -10.78
N LEU A 11 -10.43 25.15 -9.58
CA LEU A 11 -11.39 26.09 -8.98
C LEU A 11 -10.94 27.52 -9.29
N ALA A 12 -11.81 28.23 -10.01
CA ALA A 12 -11.66 29.65 -10.26
C ALA A 12 -11.54 30.42 -8.95
N SER A 13 -10.47 31.20 -8.82
CA SER A 13 -10.26 32.11 -7.71
C SER A 13 -11.18 33.33 -7.86
N MET A 14 -12.24 33.41 -7.07
CA MET A 14 -12.88 34.67 -6.79
C MET A 14 -12.05 35.43 -5.75
N SER A 15 -11.33 36.44 -6.19
CA SER A 15 -10.64 37.39 -5.33
C SER A 15 -11.69 38.31 -4.67
N VAL A 16 -11.94 38.04 -3.39
CA VAL A 16 -12.63 39.04 -2.53
C VAL A 16 -11.54 39.94 -1.95
N SER A 17 -11.38 41.13 -2.52
CA SER A 17 -10.60 42.20 -1.94
C SER A 17 -11.40 42.86 -0.82
N GLY A 18 -11.15 42.45 0.43
CA GLY A 18 -11.53 43.16 1.62
C GLY A 18 -10.43 44.18 2.04
N PRO A 19 -10.72 45.19 2.84
CA PRO A 19 -9.78 46.25 3.20
C PRO A 19 -8.58 45.63 3.93
N ALA A 20 -7.37 46.04 3.51
CA ALA A 20 -6.11 45.69 4.17
C ALA A 20 -6.07 46.35 5.56
N ASP A 21 -6.52 45.62 6.57
CA ASP A 21 -6.22 45.95 7.94
C ASP A 21 -4.77 45.59 8.22
N GLN A 22 -4.00 46.61 8.60
CA GLN A 22 -2.58 46.49 8.91
C GLN A 22 -2.44 45.55 10.12
N GLN A 23 -2.05 44.34 9.86
CA GLN A 23 -1.66 43.38 10.88
C GLN A 23 -0.48 43.94 11.65
N PRO A 24 -0.50 44.04 12.98
CA PRO A 24 0.66 44.51 13.73
C PRO A 24 1.83 43.59 13.48
N PRO A 25 3.08 44.12 13.41
CA PRO A 25 4.26 43.32 13.15
C PRO A 25 4.35 42.17 14.14
N ALA A 26 4.67 40.98 13.64
CA ALA A 26 4.90 39.79 14.46
C ALA A 26 5.99 40.09 15.49
N GLY A 27 5.62 40.13 16.77
CA GLY A 27 6.58 40.26 17.86
C GLY A 27 7.54 39.05 17.86
N ALA A 28 8.75 39.23 18.39
CA ALA A 28 9.67 38.12 18.54
C ALA A 28 8.97 36.92 19.25
N GLY A 29 8.93 35.74 18.58
CA GLY A 29 8.24 34.55 19.09
C GLY A 29 6.81 34.33 18.61
N SER A 30 6.35 35.04 17.57
CA SER A 30 5.03 34.79 16.94
C SER A 30 5.12 34.49 15.45
N ILE A 31 4.17 33.67 14.94
CA ILE A 31 3.98 33.31 13.53
C ILE A 31 2.52 33.55 13.18
N SER A 32 2.25 34.17 12.03
CA SER A 32 0.90 34.38 11.51
C SER A 32 0.79 33.87 10.08
N GLY A 33 -0.45 33.63 9.65
CA GLY A 33 -0.74 33.17 8.30
C GLY A 33 -2.22 32.87 8.12
N THR A 34 -2.56 32.09 7.13
CA THR A 34 -3.92 31.64 6.85
C THR A 34 -4.11 30.17 7.24
N TRP A 35 -5.36 29.82 7.55
CA TRP A 35 -5.72 28.42 7.82
C TRP A 35 -6.88 27.98 6.95
N ARG A 36 -6.93 26.68 6.69
CA ARG A 36 -8.06 25.96 6.11
C ARG A 36 -8.37 24.74 6.96
N ALA A 37 -9.66 24.43 7.08
CA ALA A 37 -10.12 23.27 7.81
C ALA A 37 -11.17 22.50 7.02
N ARG A 38 -11.22 21.17 7.23
CA ARG A 38 -12.23 20.29 6.65
C ARG A 38 -12.57 19.18 7.64
N LEU A 39 -13.85 18.90 7.82
CA LEU A 39 -14.32 17.69 8.50
C LEU A 39 -13.85 16.45 7.74
N SER A 40 -13.21 15.53 8.43
CA SER A 40 -12.66 14.29 7.85
C SER A 40 -13.64 13.14 8.02
N GLU A 41 -14.43 12.84 6.98
CA GLU A 41 -15.34 11.68 6.98
C GLU A 41 -14.62 10.33 7.10
N SER A 42 -13.42 10.20 6.56
CA SER A 42 -12.67 8.95 6.56
C SER A 42 -12.17 8.56 7.95
N TRP A 43 -11.78 9.52 8.76
CA TRP A 43 -11.34 9.27 10.14
C TRP A 43 -12.53 8.98 11.05
N THR A 44 -13.65 9.67 10.85
CA THR A 44 -14.90 9.43 11.58
C THR A 44 -15.40 8.00 11.42
N ARG A 45 -15.32 7.44 10.21
CA ARG A 45 -15.70 6.03 9.95
C ARG A 45 -14.77 5.01 10.62
N ARG A 46 -13.51 5.39 10.87
CA ARG A 46 -12.50 4.49 11.44
C ARG A 46 -12.50 4.50 12.97
N THR A 47 -12.70 5.65 13.58
CA THR A 47 -12.54 5.85 15.04
C THR A 47 -13.84 6.05 15.78
N GLY A 48 -14.95 6.32 15.08
CA GLY A 48 -16.22 6.79 15.67
C GLY A 48 -16.18 8.24 16.18
N GLU A 49 -15.00 8.88 16.19
CA GLU A 49 -14.81 10.28 16.57
C GLU A 49 -14.71 11.16 15.33
N ARG A 50 -15.29 12.36 15.41
CA ARG A 50 -15.18 13.33 14.33
C ARG A 50 -13.84 14.06 14.40
N TRP A 51 -13.15 14.11 13.27
CA TRP A 51 -11.86 14.76 13.12
C TRP A 51 -11.93 15.89 12.11
N VAL A 52 -11.19 16.95 12.39
CA VAL A 52 -11.01 18.10 11.50
C VAL A 52 -9.58 18.12 11.03
N SER A 53 -9.40 18.06 9.72
CA SER A 53 -8.10 18.32 9.09
C SER A 53 -7.88 19.83 9.08
N LEU A 54 -6.75 20.25 9.61
CA LEU A 54 -6.35 21.65 9.72
C LEU A 54 -5.06 21.86 8.94
N GLU A 55 -5.08 22.77 7.99
CA GLU A 55 -3.92 23.18 7.21
C GLU A 55 -3.60 24.64 7.52
N LEU A 56 -2.36 24.93 7.89
CA LEU A 56 -1.84 26.27 8.11
C LEU A 56 -0.88 26.64 7.00
N GLN A 57 -1.05 27.80 6.42
CA GLN A 57 -0.18 28.36 5.40
C GLN A 57 0.43 29.67 5.90
N ARG A 58 1.73 29.72 5.96
CA ARG A 58 2.48 30.97 6.19
C ARG A 58 2.68 31.68 4.86
N ASP A 59 2.67 33.03 4.87
CA ASP A 59 2.85 33.84 3.66
C ASP A 59 4.10 33.43 2.87
N GLY A 60 3.86 32.89 1.65
CA GLY A 60 4.87 32.55 0.66
C GLY A 60 5.69 31.28 0.91
N GLU A 61 5.52 30.58 2.03
CA GLU A 61 6.37 29.46 2.38
C GLU A 61 5.62 28.25 2.95
N ARG A 62 5.97 27.38 3.58
CA ARG A 62 5.56 26.04 4.07
C ARG A 62 4.10 25.92 4.52
N ASN A 63 3.46 24.85 4.08
CA ASN A 63 2.19 24.38 4.62
C ASN A 63 2.44 23.42 5.79
N TYR A 64 1.69 23.61 6.89
CA TYR A 64 1.66 22.69 8.02
C TYR A 64 0.29 22.04 8.07
N GLY A 65 0.23 20.72 8.16
CA GLY A 65 -1.01 19.97 8.28
C GLY A 65 -1.08 19.22 9.60
N THR A 66 -2.24 19.25 10.23
CA THR A 66 -2.55 18.40 11.38
C THR A 66 -4.01 17.98 11.35
N SER A 67 -4.39 17.05 12.21
CA SER A 67 -5.80 16.69 12.42
C SER A 67 -6.09 16.82 13.92
N VAL A 68 -7.15 17.53 14.24
CA VAL A 68 -7.62 17.73 15.61
C VAL A 68 -9.00 17.10 15.79
N ARG A 69 -9.32 16.68 17.00
CA ARG A 69 -10.66 16.16 17.28
C ARG A 69 -11.67 17.29 17.26
N GLN A 70 -12.87 17.00 16.77
CA GLN A 70 -13.97 17.98 16.81
C GLN A 70 -14.21 18.48 18.24
N SER A 71 -14.13 17.59 19.23
CA SER A 71 -14.29 17.94 20.66
C SER A 71 -13.28 18.97 21.15
N GLU A 72 -12.07 18.99 20.62
CA GLU A 72 -11.07 20.01 20.96
C GLU A 72 -11.45 21.38 20.39
N LEU A 73 -12.02 21.43 19.19
CA LEU A 73 -12.51 22.67 18.58
C LEU A 73 -13.81 23.14 19.23
N GLU A 74 -14.69 22.23 19.64
CA GLU A 74 -15.92 22.58 20.40
C GLU A 74 -15.58 23.18 21.75
N ALA A 75 -14.59 22.63 22.45
CA ALA A 75 -14.06 23.21 23.68
C ALA A 75 -13.44 24.60 23.45
N ALA A 76 -12.92 24.86 22.25
CA ALA A 76 -12.39 26.14 21.82
C ALA A 76 -13.43 27.14 21.31
N GLY A 77 -14.74 26.81 21.35
CA GLY A 77 -15.84 27.71 21.05
C GLY A 77 -16.60 27.47 19.74
N ILE A 78 -16.24 26.47 18.95
CA ILE A 78 -16.96 26.12 17.71
C ILE A 78 -18.04 25.08 18.04
N ARG A 79 -19.31 25.42 17.83
CA ARG A 79 -20.45 24.57 18.20
C ARG A 79 -21.29 24.17 17.00
N GLY A 80 -21.91 23.00 17.08
CA GLY A 80 -22.97 22.52 16.20
C GLY A 80 -22.56 21.41 15.23
N GLU A 81 -23.54 20.62 14.79
CA GLU A 81 -23.31 19.47 13.90
C GLU A 81 -22.78 19.85 12.50
N SER A 82 -23.10 21.08 12.05
CA SER A 82 -22.73 21.56 10.72
C SER A 82 -21.43 22.35 10.67
N PHE A 83 -20.78 22.64 11.81
CA PHE A 83 -19.59 23.51 11.81
C PHE A 83 -19.79 24.71 10.88
N SER A 84 -20.75 25.57 11.19
CA SER A 84 -21.05 26.75 10.41
C SER A 84 -21.05 28.00 11.30
N GLY A 85 -20.44 29.08 10.83
CA GLY A 85 -20.37 30.35 11.51
C GLY A 85 -19.60 31.36 10.68
N SER A 86 -20.14 32.55 10.52
CA SER A 86 -19.57 33.63 9.69
C SER A 86 -18.46 34.42 10.39
N ASN A 87 -18.33 34.29 11.69
CA ASN A 87 -17.31 35.01 12.48
C ASN A 87 -16.92 34.14 13.68
N VAL A 88 -16.00 33.21 13.44
CA VAL A 88 -15.53 32.26 14.46
C VAL A 88 -14.19 32.69 15.01
N HIS A 89 -14.07 32.65 16.33
CA HIS A 89 -12.82 32.84 17.05
C HIS A 89 -12.63 31.61 17.92
N PHE A 90 -11.49 30.93 17.77
CA PHE A 90 -11.15 29.80 18.61
C PHE A 90 -9.64 29.73 18.84
N ALA A 91 -9.25 29.04 19.88
CA ALA A 91 -7.83 28.88 20.20
C ALA A 91 -7.49 27.48 20.64
N LEU A 92 -6.33 26.99 20.23
CA LEU A 92 -5.73 25.77 20.74
C LEU A 92 -4.59 26.15 21.67
N GLN A 93 -4.77 25.85 22.95
CA GLN A 93 -3.73 26.02 23.96
C GLN A 93 -2.93 24.73 24.05
N ARG A 94 -1.61 24.84 23.89
CA ARG A 94 -0.64 23.74 23.98
C ARG A 94 0.54 24.17 24.87
N ASP A 95 1.31 23.19 25.35
CA ASP A 95 2.54 23.48 26.12
C ASP A 95 3.52 24.35 25.35
N ALA A 96 3.71 24.08 24.08
CA ALA A 96 4.66 24.79 23.22
C ALA A 96 4.19 26.20 22.83
N GLY A 97 2.90 26.53 23.00
CA GLY A 97 2.35 27.84 22.68
C GLY A 97 0.85 27.83 22.45
N ARG A 98 0.33 28.98 22.01
CA ARG A 98 -1.07 29.19 21.74
C ARG A 98 -1.29 29.51 20.26
N LEU A 99 -2.25 28.84 19.65
CA LEU A 99 -2.74 29.15 18.31
C LEU A 99 -4.12 29.82 18.44
N ASP A 100 -4.23 31.06 18.02
CA ASP A 100 -5.48 31.81 17.91
C ASP A 100 -5.93 31.82 16.46
N PHE A 101 -7.19 31.52 16.20
CA PHE A 101 -7.81 31.41 14.89
C PHE A 101 -8.99 32.32 14.76
N GLU A 102 -9.08 33.05 13.64
CA GLU A 102 -10.19 33.90 13.25
C GLU A 102 -10.62 33.55 11.83
N GLY A 103 -11.93 33.49 11.58
CA GLY A 103 -12.42 33.17 10.24
C GLY A 103 -13.86 32.74 10.19
N ALA A 104 -14.20 31.90 9.23
CA ALA A 104 -15.55 31.38 9.04
C ALA A 104 -15.52 29.86 8.77
N PHE A 105 -16.61 29.19 9.13
CA PHE A 105 -16.93 27.83 8.72
C PHE A 105 -18.24 27.81 7.94
N ASP A 106 -18.29 27.05 6.87
CA ASP A 106 -19.48 26.72 6.11
C ASP A 106 -19.49 25.22 5.76
N ALA A 107 -20.57 24.53 6.12
CA ALA A 107 -20.81 23.12 5.84
C ALA A 107 -19.57 22.22 6.13
N GLY A 108 -18.91 22.43 7.26
CA GLY A 108 -17.74 21.65 7.68
C GLY A 108 -16.43 22.02 6.99
N ARG A 109 -16.39 23.12 6.26
CA ARG A 109 -15.18 23.72 5.70
C ARG A 109 -14.94 25.06 6.33
N GLY A 110 -13.70 25.33 6.75
CA GLY A 110 -13.33 26.59 7.36
C GLY A 110 -12.11 27.21 6.71
N ALA A 111 -12.03 28.53 6.80
CA ALA A 111 -10.85 29.29 6.39
C ALA A 111 -10.76 30.60 7.16
N GLY A 112 -9.56 31.13 7.31
CA GLY A 112 -9.32 32.40 7.98
C GLY A 112 -7.84 32.66 8.21
N THR A 113 -7.57 33.46 9.26
CA THR A 113 -6.22 33.80 9.68
C THR A 113 -5.89 33.14 11.01
N PHE A 114 -4.62 32.83 11.23
CA PHE A 114 -4.14 32.33 12.52
C PHE A 114 -2.96 33.16 13.02
N ARG A 115 -2.77 33.12 14.33
CA ARG A 115 -1.60 33.62 15.02
C ARG A 115 -1.14 32.55 16.01
N PHE A 116 0.12 32.17 15.91
CA PHE A 116 0.79 31.36 16.91
C PHE A 116 1.66 32.26 17.79
N THR A 117 1.58 32.05 19.10
CA THR A 117 2.44 32.70 20.10
C THR A 117 3.17 31.63 20.88
N GLN A 118 4.48 31.64 20.84
CA GLN A 118 5.34 30.69 21.51
C GLN A 118 5.26 30.82 23.03
N ASN A 119 5.22 29.70 23.74
CA ASN A 119 5.44 29.66 25.18
C ASN A 119 6.94 29.68 25.47
N THR A 120 7.44 30.84 25.90
CA THR A 120 8.86 31.04 26.19
C THR A 120 9.36 30.21 27.36
N ALA A 121 8.50 29.91 28.36
CA ALA A 121 8.87 29.04 29.48
C ALA A 121 9.11 27.59 29.02
N PHE A 122 8.24 27.06 28.15
CA PHE A 122 8.41 25.73 27.54
C PHE A 122 9.69 25.68 26.68
N ALA A 123 9.89 26.66 25.80
CA ALA A 123 11.10 26.75 24.98
C ALA A 123 12.37 26.82 25.83
N SER A 124 12.36 27.60 26.90
CA SER A 124 13.48 27.70 27.83
C SER A 124 13.74 26.38 28.59
N ALA A 125 12.70 25.63 28.94
CA ALA A 125 12.83 24.31 29.55
C ALA A 125 13.53 23.32 28.58
N LEU A 126 13.14 23.31 27.33
CA LEU A 126 13.79 22.46 26.31
C LEU A 126 15.24 22.90 26.04
N GLN A 127 15.50 24.21 26.04
CA GLN A 127 16.85 24.73 25.87
C GLN A 127 17.77 24.30 27.00
N LYS A 128 17.29 24.29 28.26
CA LYS A 128 18.04 23.78 29.40
C LYS A 128 18.37 22.30 29.29
N SER A 129 17.55 21.51 28.59
CA SER A 129 17.81 20.11 28.25
C SER A 129 18.66 19.92 26.99
N GLY A 130 19.26 21.01 26.47
CA GLY A 130 20.18 20.97 25.33
C GLY A 130 19.53 21.07 23.95
N ARG A 131 18.21 21.32 23.86
CA ARG A 131 17.49 21.45 22.58
C ARG A 131 17.32 22.91 22.20
N GLN A 132 17.82 23.30 21.03
CA GLN A 132 17.51 24.61 20.47
C GLN A 132 16.09 24.57 19.89
N VAL A 133 15.26 25.54 20.25
CA VAL A 133 13.84 25.61 19.84
C VAL A 133 13.58 26.95 19.18
N SER A 134 13.44 26.94 17.87
CA SER A 134 12.97 28.11 17.11
C SER A 134 11.46 28.30 17.32
N THR A 135 10.93 29.47 16.93
CA THR A 135 9.48 29.70 16.95
C THR A 135 8.75 28.74 16.00
N GLU A 136 9.37 28.36 14.89
CA GLU A 136 8.85 27.37 13.94
C GLU A 136 8.80 25.97 14.56
N ASP A 137 9.82 25.57 15.29
CA ASP A 137 9.82 24.30 16.02
C ASP A 137 8.72 24.28 17.08
N ALA A 138 8.55 25.38 17.81
CA ALA A 138 7.49 25.49 18.80
C ALA A 138 6.09 25.39 18.16
N LEU A 139 5.88 26.00 16.98
CA LEU A 139 4.65 25.81 16.21
C LEU A 139 4.41 24.34 15.84
N ARG A 140 5.44 23.63 15.33
CA ARG A 140 5.34 22.21 15.01
C ARG A 140 5.01 21.35 16.22
N LEU A 141 5.67 21.62 17.36
CA LEU A 141 5.38 20.94 18.63
C LEU A 141 3.92 21.18 19.06
N ALA A 142 3.42 22.42 18.96
CA ALA A 142 2.05 22.76 19.32
C ALA A 142 1.02 22.10 18.39
N LEU A 143 1.26 22.08 17.08
CA LEU A 143 0.36 21.48 16.10
C LEU A 143 0.20 19.97 16.29
N HIS A 144 1.25 19.29 16.71
CA HIS A 144 1.24 17.84 16.91
C HIS A 144 1.10 17.43 18.38
N ASP A 145 0.78 18.38 19.27
CA ASP A 145 0.54 18.15 20.69
C ASP A 145 1.74 17.41 21.38
N VAL A 146 2.95 17.84 21.06
CA VAL A 146 4.17 17.37 21.71
C VAL A 146 4.35 18.21 22.97
N ASP A 147 3.85 17.71 24.08
CA ASP A 147 3.90 18.33 25.39
C ASP A 147 5.12 17.87 26.21
N GLN A 148 5.32 18.49 27.36
CA GLN A 148 6.42 18.14 28.25
C GLN A 148 6.29 16.72 28.82
N ALA A 149 5.07 16.25 29.05
CA ALA A 149 4.80 14.91 29.56
C ALA A 149 5.20 13.85 28.53
N PHE A 150 4.87 14.06 27.25
CA PHE A 150 5.30 13.17 26.17
C PHE A 150 6.82 13.11 26.08
N ILE A 151 7.51 14.26 26.07
CA ILE A 151 8.97 14.32 26.00
C ILE A 151 9.59 13.57 27.17
N ALA A 152 9.12 13.81 28.41
CA ALA A 152 9.60 13.13 29.60
C ALA A 152 9.36 11.62 29.56
N SER A 153 8.21 11.18 29.00
CA SER A 153 7.90 9.76 28.85
C SER A 153 8.84 9.05 27.87
N ILE A 154 9.18 9.70 26.75
CA ILE A 154 10.15 9.19 25.77
C ILE A 154 11.57 9.13 26.37
N GLU A 155 11.98 10.14 27.15
CA GLU A 155 13.25 10.13 27.86
C GLU A 155 13.31 9.02 28.92
N ALA A 156 12.25 8.82 29.68
CA ALA A 156 12.12 7.73 30.63
C ALA A 156 12.13 6.35 29.95
N ALA A 157 11.61 6.27 28.72
CA ALA A 157 11.74 5.09 27.87
C ALA A 157 13.17 4.87 27.32
N GLY A 158 14.16 5.73 27.69
CA GLY A 158 15.57 5.56 27.35
C GLY A 158 16.03 6.34 26.12
N TYR A 159 15.16 7.07 25.44
CA TYR A 159 15.50 7.89 24.26
C TYR A 159 15.83 9.31 24.70
N LYS A 160 17.08 9.53 25.09
CA LYS A 160 17.56 10.84 25.56
C LYS A 160 17.96 11.73 24.39
N ASN A 161 17.79 13.05 24.55
CA ASN A 161 18.20 14.06 23.56
C ASN A 161 17.61 13.87 22.16
N VAL A 162 16.39 13.33 22.10
CA VAL A 162 15.66 13.18 20.81
C VAL A 162 15.48 14.56 20.17
N SER A 163 15.72 14.66 18.87
CA SER A 163 15.54 15.90 18.10
C SER A 163 14.07 16.32 18.10
N ILE A 164 13.79 17.62 17.89
CA ILE A 164 12.42 18.12 17.77
C ILE A 164 11.70 17.45 16.58
N GLU A 165 12.41 17.27 15.47
CA GLU A 165 11.88 16.58 14.30
C GLU A 165 11.46 15.14 14.62
N ASP A 166 12.28 14.39 15.33
CA ASP A 166 11.98 13.02 15.72
C ASP A 166 10.85 12.94 16.74
N LEU A 167 10.78 13.86 17.71
CA LEU A 167 9.66 13.95 18.67
C LEU A 167 8.33 14.17 17.95
N VAL A 168 8.31 15.10 16.99
CA VAL A 168 7.13 15.36 16.16
C VAL A 168 6.79 14.12 15.31
N LYS A 169 7.77 13.48 14.69
CA LYS A 169 7.62 12.26 13.90
C LYS A 169 7.06 11.10 14.75
N MET A 170 7.60 10.90 15.95
CA MET A 170 7.09 9.89 16.88
C MET A 170 5.63 10.16 17.24
N ARG A 171 5.28 11.42 17.56
CA ARG A 171 3.93 11.80 17.94
C ARG A 171 2.94 11.62 16.80
N ILE A 172 3.27 12.03 15.58
CA ILE A 172 2.44 11.87 14.36
C ILE A 172 2.12 10.40 14.12
N HIS A 173 3.09 9.52 14.29
CA HIS A 173 2.91 8.09 14.03
C HIS A 173 2.48 7.28 15.26
N GLY A 174 2.23 7.94 16.40
CA GLY A 174 1.77 7.28 17.62
C GLY A 174 2.82 6.35 18.25
N VAL A 175 4.09 6.73 18.17
CA VAL A 175 5.17 6.08 18.91
C VAL A 175 5.28 6.77 20.27
N ASP A 176 4.77 6.13 21.30
CA ASP A 176 4.81 6.57 22.69
C ASP A 176 5.57 5.58 23.56
N ALA A 177 5.71 5.90 24.87
CA ALA A 177 6.44 5.06 25.82
C ALA A 177 5.79 3.69 25.99
N GLU A 178 4.45 3.57 25.89
CA GLU A 178 3.74 2.30 25.98
C GLU A 178 4.05 1.40 24.79
N TYR A 179 4.05 1.97 23.58
CA TYR A 179 4.44 1.25 22.37
C TYR A 179 5.88 0.74 22.44
N ILE A 180 6.82 1.60 22.88
CA ILE A 180 8.21 1.23 23.06
C ILE A 180 8.33 0.08 24.07
N ALA A 181 7.66 0.18 25.22
CA ALA A 181 7.64 -0.87 26.23
C ALA A 181 7.05 -2.17 25.71
N GLY A 182 6.00 -2.11 24.88
CA GLY A 182 5.40 -3.25 24.22
C GLY A 182 6.37 -3.98 23.29
N LEU A 183 7.12 -3.26 22.47
CA LEU A 183 8.14 -3.84 21.59
C LEU A 183 9.30 -4.45 22.39
N ARG A 184 9.75 -3.81 23.48
CA ARG A 184 10.75 -4.38 24.40
C ARG A 184 10.28 -5.70 25.01
N LYS A 185 9.05 -5.72 25.53
CA LYS A 185 8.44 -6.96 26.04
C LYS A 185 8.35 -8.04 24.97
N ALA A 186 8.21 -7.62 23.73
CA ALA A 186 8.27 -8.50 22.58
C ALA A 186 9.71 -8.83 22.14
N GLY A 187 10.76 -8.45 22.90
CA GLY A 187 12.17 -8.80 22.69
C GLY A 187 12.90 -7.93 21.67
N TYR A 188 12.37 -6.75 21.38
CA TYR A 188 13.03 -5.75 20.53
C TYR A 188 13.52 -4.58 21.35
N ASP A 189 14.71 -4.76 21.92
CA ASP A 189 15.38 -3.74 22.73
C ASP A 189 16.17 -2.77 21.86
N ASN A 190 16.28 -1.52 22.30
CA ASN A 190 17.15 -0.50 21.72
C ASN A 190 16.94 -0.24 20.22
N LEU A 191 15.68 -0.28 19.76
CA LEU A 191 15.34 0.08 18.38
C LEU A 191 15.69 1.53 18.10
N SER A 192 16.10 1.84 16.88
CA SER A 192 16.22 3.22 16.43
C SER A 192 14.84 3.90 16.38
N ILE A 193 14.80 5.24 16.44
CA ILE A 193 13.55 5.99 16.27
C ILE A 193 12.94 5.69 14.88
N GLU A 194 13.78 5.53 13.89
CA GLU A 194 13.34 5.17 12.54
C GLU A 194 12.65 3.79 12.51
N ASP A 195 13.20 2.78 13.19
CA ASP A 195 12.59 1.47 13.28
C ASP A 195 11.28 1.50 14.07
N LEU A 196 11.22 2.25 15.18
CA LEU A 196 9.98 2.45 15.93
C LEU A 196 8.87 3.05 15.06
N VAL A 197 9.20 4.09 14.32
CA VAL A 197 8.26 4.75 13.40
C VAL A 197 7.88 3.81 12.25
N LYS A 198 8.85 3.11 11.66
CA LYS A 198 8.66 2.14 10.59
C LYS A 198 7.73 1.01 11.02
N THR A 199 7.94 0.43 12.19
CA THR A 199 7.05 -0.63 12.72
C THR A 199 5.63 -0.11 12.94
N ARG A 200 5.49 1.12 13.42
CA ARG A 200 4.17 1.74 13.64
C ARG A 200 3.42 2.03 12.35
N ILE A 201 4.08 2.62 11.36
CA ILE A 201 3.52 2.92 10.03
C ILE A 201 3.01 1.65 9.35
N HIS A 202 3.79 0.60 9.38
CA HIS A 202 3.47 -0.66 8.70
C HIS A 202 2.67 -1.65 9.56
N GLY A 203 2.33 -1.27 10.80
CA GLY A 203 1.53 -2.11 11.69
C GLY A 203 2.24 -3.37 12.18
N ALA A 204 3.57 -3.37 12.26
CA ALA A 204 4.36 -4.39 12.93
C ALA A 204 4.36 -4.15 14.45
N THR A 205 3.16 -4.18 15.06
CA THR A 205 2.92 -3.85 16.46
C THR A 205 3.37 -4.97 17.41
N PRO A 206 3.47 -4.72 18.74
CA PRO A 206 3.76 -5.77 19.72
C PRO A 206 2.80 -6.97 19.63
N GLU A 207 1.51 -6.72 19.34
CA GLU A 207 0.49 -7.74 19.17
C GLU A 207 0.79 -8.60 17.94
N TYR A 208 1.15 -7.96 16.82
CA TYR A 208 1.54 -8.66 15.61
C TYR A 208 2.77 -9.54 15.83
N VAL A 209 3.77 -9.05 16.56
CA VAL A 209 4.93 -9.86 16.95
C VAL A 209 4.51 -11.09 17.76
N ALA A 210 3.57 -10.91 18.70
CA ALA A 210 3.06 -12.03 19.48
C ALA A 210 2.30 -13.07 18.62
N GLU A 211 1.53 -12.62 17.64
CA GLU A 211 0.85 -13.48 16.68
C GLU A 211 1.85 -14.25 15.79
N MET A 212 2.89 -13.57 15.29
CA MET A 212 3.97 -14.20 14.51
C MET A 212 4.66 -15.30 15.31
N ARG A 213 4.94 -15.07 16.59
CA ARG A 213 5.52 -16.09 17.48
C ARG A 213 4.60 -17.29 17.68
N LYS A 214 3.30 -17.05 17.86
CA LYS A 214 2.30 -18.14 17.94
C LYS A 214 2.25 -18.97 16.66
N ALA A 215 2.47 -18.34 15.51
CA ALA A 215 2.56 -19.02 14.21
C ALA A 215 3.91 -19.77 14.02
N GLY A 216 4.84 -19.67 14.97
CA GLY A 216 6.14 -20.36 14.94
C GLY A 216 7.30 -19.54 14.42
N TYR A 217 7.09 -18.24 14.13
CA TYR A 217 8.12 -17.33 13.62
C TYR A 217 8.69 -16.48 14.75
N THR A 218 9.83 -16.89 15.28
CA THR A 218 10.53 -16.23 16.38
C THR A 218 11.82 -15.59 15.90
N GLY A 219 12.24 -14.48 16.54
CA GLY A 219 13.54 -13.85 16.24
C GLY A 219 13.60 -13.14 14.89
N LEU A 220 12.45 -12.75 14.33
CA LEU A 220 12.41 -11.98 13.09
C LEU A 220 13.03 -10.60 13.31
N SER A 221 13.78 -10.12 12.33
CA SER A 221 14.22 -8.73 12.28
C SER A 221 13.05 -7.76 12.08
N ILE A 222 13.26 -6.48 12.38
CA ILE A 222 12.26 -5.44 12.08
C ILE A 222 11.90 -5.41 10.60
N ASP A 223 12.89 -5.55 9.72
CA ASP A 223 12.65 -5.57 8.28
C ASP A 223 11.79 -6.75 7.84
N GLU A 224 12.02 -7.93 8.38
CA GLU A 224 11.19 -9.11 8.09
C GLU A 224 9.75 -8.92 8.59
N LEU A 225 9.55 -8.41 9.81
CA LEU A 225 8.22 -8.10 10.34
C LEU A 225 7.47 -7.10 9.46
N VAL A 226 8.16 -6.04 9.05
CA VAL A 226 7.59 -5.01 8.18
C VAL A 226 7.27 -5.58 6.79
N ARG A 227 8.17 -6.37 6.22
CA ARG A 227 7.94 -7.04 4.92
C ARG A 227 6.74 -7.98 4.95
N THR A 228 6.59 -8.77 6.01
CA THR A 228 5.41 -9.64 6.15
C THR A 228 4.11 -8.85 6.23
N ARG A 229 4.11 -7.69 6.88
CA ARG A 229 2.95 -6.78 6.93
C ARG A 229 2.64 -6.15 5.58
N ILE A 230 3.65 -5.59 4.91
CA ILE A 230 3.49 -4.93 3.61
C ILE A 230 2.91 -5.89 2.56
N HIS A 231 3.43 -7.12 2.52
CA HIS A 231 3.04 -8.11 1.51
C HIS A 231 1.88 -9.01 1.96
N GLY A 232 1.35 -8.81 3.16
CA GLY A 232 0.22 -9.59 3.67
C GLY A 232 0.55 -11.06 3.96
N ALA A 233 1.82 -11.37 4.26
CA ALA A 233 2.22 -12.66 4.80
C ALA A 233 1.87 -12.72 6.29
N THR A 234 0.56 -12.73 6.59
CA THR A 234 0.01 -12.68 7.95
C THR A 234 0.13 -14.03 8.66
N PRO A 235 0.06 -14.06 10.03
CA PRO A 235 0.00 -15.31 10.78
C PRO A 235 -1.10 -16.27 10.30
N ALA A 236 -2.27 -15.73 9.91
CA ALA A 236 -3.36 -16.52 9.33
C ALA A 236 -2.95 -17.20 8.02
N PHE A 237 -2.35 -16.43 7.09
CA PHE A 237 -1.83 -16.97 5.84
C PHE A 237 -0.78 -18.08 6.09
N MET A 238 0.13 -17.85 7.03
CA MET A 238 1.15 -18.85 7.40
C MET A 238 0.51 -20.14 7.89
N GLN A 239 -0.52 -20.05 8.73
CA GLN A 239 -1.24 -21.22 9.23
C GLN A 239 -1.99 -21.96 8.11
N GLU A 240 -2.61 -21.23 7.20
CA GLU A 240 -3.30 -21.82 6.05
C GLU A 240 -2.34 -22.53 5.08
N VAL A 241 -1.17 -21.93 4.81
CA VAL A 241 -0.12 -22.53 3.99
C VAL A 241 0.46 -23.78 4.66
N LYS A 242 0.63 -23.74 5.98
CA LYS A 242 1.03 -24.92 6.77
C LYS A 242 0.00 -26.04 6.64
N THR A 243 -1.30 -25.72 6.76
CA THR A 243 -2.39 -26.68 6.58
C THR A 243 -2.43 -27.23 5.15
N ALA A 244 -2.03 -26.41 4.17
CA ALA A 244 -1.88 -26.86 2.78
C ALA A 244 -0.63 -27.72 2.56
N GLY A 245 0.18 -28.01 3.60
CA GLY A 245 1.27 -28.97 3.62
C GLY A 245 2.66 -28.37 3.39
N PHE A 246 2.85 -27.10 3.69
CA PHE A 246 4.16 -26.44 3.69
C PHE A 246 4.54 -26.07 5.12
N ASP A 247 5.30 -26.94 5.77
CA ASP A 247 5.83 -26.66 7.10
C ASP A 247 7.14 -25.87 7.00
N LYS A 248 7.34 -24.92 7.94
CA LYS A 248 8.62 -24.20 8.15
C LYS A 248 9.14 -23.41 6.94
N LEU A 249 8.27 -22.66 6.30
CA LEU A 249 8.68 -21.73 5.25
C LEU A 249 9.48 -20.57 5.84
N SER A 250 10.47 -20.08 5.08
CA SER A 250 11.15 -18.84 5.39
C SER A 250 10.20 -17.64 5.21
N VAL A 251 10.53 -16.50 5.83
CA VAL A 251 9.81 -15.24 5.58
C VAL A 251 9.87 -14.87 4.10
N ASP A 252 11.02 -15.10 3.46
CA ASP A 252 11.21 -14.82 2.03
C ASP A 252 10.28 -15.64 1.15
N ASP A 253 10.12 -16.92 1.45
CA ASP A 253 9.19 -17.79 0.71
C ASP A 253 7.74 -17.35 0.87
N LEU A 254 7.32 -17.03 2.10
CA LEU A 254 5.97 -16.53 2.38
C LEU A 254 5.68 -15.21 1.67
N VAL A 255 6.62 -14.29 1.70
CA VAL A 255 6.52 -13.00 0.99
C VAL A 255 6.48 -13.23 -0.52
N LYS A 256 7.35 -14.09 -1.05
CA LYS A 256 7.40 -14.48 -2.46
C LYS A 256 6.06 -15.09 -2.92
N MET A 257 5.49 -15.99 -2.12
CA MET A 257 4.17 -16.57 -2.40
C MET A 257 3.09 -15.48 -2.48
N ARG A 258 3.08 -14.54 -1.53
CA ARG A 258 2.10 -13.44 -1.51
C ARG A 258 2.26 -12.49 -2.70
N ILE A 259 3.49 -12.11 -3.04
CA ILE A 259 3.78 -11.22 -4.19
C ILE A 259 3.26 -11.84 -5.49
N HIS A 260 3.46 -13.14 -5.68
CA HIS A 260 3.09 -13.84 -6.90
C HIS A 260 1.69 -14.48 -6.86
N GLY A 261 0.92 -14.24 -5.80
CA GLY A 261 -0.47 -14.72 -5.70
C GLY A 261 -0.60 -16.25 -5.54
N VAL A 262 0.39 -16.88 -4.91
CA VAL A 262 0.28 -18.28 -4.50
C VAL A 262 -0.56 -18.34 -3.24
N SER A 263 -1.81 -18.74 -3.37
CA SER A 263 -2.74 -18.88 -2.24
C SER A 263 -2.83 -20.32 -1.72
N PRO A 264 -3.25 -20.52 -0.47
CA PRO A 264 -3.50 -21.85 0.06
C PRO A 264 -4.54 -22.66 -0.76
N GLU A 265 -5.53 -21.98 -1.35
CA GLU A 265 -6.52 -22.58 -2.25
C GLU A 265 -5.84 -23.13 -3.50
N PHE A 266 -4.99 -22.32 -4.16
CA PHE A 266 -4.26 -22.75 -5.34
C PHE A 266 -3.40 -24.00 -5.06
N ILE A 267 -2.73 -24.02 -3.90
CA ILE A 267 -1.93 -25.20 -3.49
C ILE A 267 -2.83 -26.45 -3.37
N ARG A 268 -3.96 -26.33 -2.68
CA ARG A 268 -4.91 -27.44 -2.49
C ARG A 268 -5.49 -27.90 -3.82
N GLU A 269 -5.86 -26.99 -4.71
CA GLU A 269 -6.38 -27.31 -6.03
C GLU A 269 -5.36 -28.07 -6.86
N MET A 270 -4.11 -27.58 -6.92
CA MET A 270 -3.05 -28.25 -7.69
C MET A 270 -2.74 -29.64 -7.14
N ARG A 271 -2.71 -29.81 -5.81
CA ARG A 271 -2.57 -31.13 -5.18
C ARG A 271 -3.74 -32.05 -5.51
N GLY A 272 -4.96 -31.54 -5.52
CA GLY A 272 -6.16 -32.28 -5.94
C GLY A 272 -6.12 -32.72 -7.40
N LEU A 273 -5.40 -32.00 -8.25
CA LEU A 273 -5.16 -32.33 -9.65
C LEU A 273 -3.98 -33.30 -9.87
N GLY A 274 -3.36 -33.77 -8.77
CA GLY A 274 -2.31 -34.78 -8.82
C GLY A 274 -0.89 -34.27 -8.69
N TYR A 275 -0.68 -32.95 -8.58
CA TYR A 275 0.63 -32.34 -8.38
C TYR A 275 0.97 -32.34 -6.87
N LYS A 276 1.51 -33.45 -6.36
CA LYS A 276 1.71 -33.65 -4.90
C LYS A 276 3.00 -33.03 -4.38
N ASP A 277 4.09 -33.15 -5.16
CA ASP A 277 5.44 -32.74 -4.77
C ASP A 277 5.77 -31.37 -5.37
N LEU A 278 5.03 -30.35 -4.94
CA LEU A 278 5.20 -28.98 -5.43
C LEU A 278 6.26 -28.25 -4.61
N ALA A 279 7.30 -27.76 -5.27
CA ALA A 279 8.19 -26.77 -4.69
C ALA A 279 7.54 -25.37 -4.73
N ILE A 280 8.01 -24.47 -3.87
CA ILE A 280 7.53 -23.07 -3.87
C ILE A 280 7.83 -22.40 -5.19
N GLU A 281 9.02 -22.65 -5.73
CA GLU A 281 9.47 -22.16 -7.03
C GLU A 281 8.53 -22.57 -8.15
N ASP A 282 8.03 -23.78 -8.13
CA ASP A 282 7.08 -24.30 -9.11
C ASP A 282 5.72 -23.59 -9.01
N LEU A 283 5.21 -23.44 -7.80
CA LEU A 283 3.96 -22.70 -7.55
C LEU A 283 4.07 -21.24 -8.00
N VAL A 284 5.19 -20.59 -7.68
CA VAL A 284 5.47 -19.21 -8.10
C VAL A 284 5.60 -19.13 -9.63
N LYS A 285 6.35 -20.04 -10.25
CA LYS A 285 6.53 -20.13 -11.70
C LYS A 285 5.18 -20.29 -12.40
N MET A 286 4.32 -21.18 -11.91
CA MET A 286 2.98 -21.38 -12.45
C MET A 286 2.15 -20.08 -12.36
N ARG A 287 2.17 -19.40 -11.22
CA ARG A 287 1.41 -18.14 -11.04
C ARG A 287 1.93 -17.00 -11.91
N ILE A 288 3.25 -16.84 -12.03
CA ILE A 288 3.88 -15.82 -12.91
C ILE A 288 3.43 -16.00 -14.36
N HIS A 289 3.36 -17.24 -14.83
CA HIS A 289 3.00 -17.53 -16.21
C HIS A 289 1.50 -17.83 -16.43
N GLY A 290 0.66 -17.59 -15.41
CA GLY A 290 -0.79 -17.69 -15.52
C GLY A 290 -1.31 -19.13 -15.63
N VAL A 291 -0.60 -20.11 -15.10
CA VAL A 291 -1.11 -21.47 -14.92
C VAL A 291 -2.07 -21.47 -13.74
N SER A 292 -3.36 -21.60 -13.99
CA SER A 292 -4.41 -21.74 -12.97
C SER A 292 -4.86 -23.21 -12.86
N ALA A 293 -5.52 -23.53 -11.76
CA ALA A 293 -6.12 -24.84 -11.60
C ALA A 293 -7.19 -25.13 -12.68
N ASP A 294 -7.95 -24.13 -13.09
CA ASP A 294 -8.95 -24.27 -14.16
C ASP A 294 -8.29 -24.57 -15.51
N PHE A 295 -7.18 -23.89 -15.83
CA PHE A 295 -6.42 -24.23 -17.03
C PHE A 295 -5.98 -25.69 -17.03
N VAL A 296 -5.46 -26.17 -15.89
CA VAL A 296 -5.03 -27.58 -15.76
C VAL A 296 -6.21 -28.53 -15.90
N LYS A 297 -7.37 -28.23 -15.31
CA LYS A 297 -8.61 -29.02 -15.44
C LYS A 297 -9.08 -29.10 -16.91
N GLU A 298 -9.09 -27.96 -17.60
CA GLU A 298 -9.50 -27.90 -19.01
C GLU A 298 -8.53 -28.67 -19.92
N MET A 299 -7.21 -28.56 -19.66
CA MET A 299 -6.21 -29.33 -20.38
C MET A 299 -6.42 -30.84 -20.14
N ALA A 300 -6.68 -31.25 -18.92
CA ALA A 300 -6.96 -32.64 -18.57
C ALA A 300 -8.22 -33.16 -19.28
N ALA A 301 -9.29 -32.34 -19.38
CA ALA A 301 -10.50 -32.67 -20.11
C ALA A 301 -10.29 -32.85 -21.62
N LEU A 302 -9.25 -32.23 -22.18
CA LEU A 302 -8.84 -32.37 -23.57
C LEU A 302 -7.85 -33.54 -23.80
N GLY A 303 -7.57 -34.35 -22.74
CA GLY A 303 -6.72 -35.51 -22.82
C GLY A 303 -5.27 -35.28 -22.32
N TYR A 304 -4.92 -34.08 -21.90
CA TYR A 304 -3.59 -33.73 -21.39
C TYR A 304 -3.52 -33.90 -19.87
N THR A 305 -3.60 -35.12 -19.38
CA THR A 305 -3.81 -35.44 -17.94
C THR A 305 -2.54 -35.49 -17.09
N LYS A 306 -1.34 -35.52 -17.67
CA LYS A 306 -0.06 -35.72 -16.95
C LYS A 306 1.02 -34.76 -17.44
N LEU A 307 0.65 -33.52 -17.72
CA LEU A 307 1.62 -32.52 -18.11
C LEU A 307 2.56 -32.19 -16.95
N SER A 308 3.84 -32.06 -17.24
CA SER A 308 4.78 -31.50 -16.27
C SER A 308 4.47 -30.03 -16.00
N ILE A 309 4.95 -29.49 -14.88
CA ILE A 309 4.84 -28.06 -14.59
C ILE A 309 5.50 -27.24 -15.70
N ASP A 310 6.64 -27.68 -16.20
CA ASP A 310 7.35 -27.03 -17.30
C ASP A 310 6.53 -27.01 -18.59
N ASP A 311 5.81 -28.10 -18.92
CA ASP A 311 4.95 -28.13 -20.09
C ASP A 311 3.76 -27.20 -19.95
N LEU A 312 3.10 -27.20 -18.77
CA LEU A 312 2.01 -26.25 -18.48
C LEU A 312 2.47 -24.80 -18.63
N VAL A 313 3.65 -24.49 -18.10
CA VAL A 313 4.25 -23.14 -18.20
C VAL A 313 4.60 -22.81 -19.64
N LYS A 314 5.25 -23.70 -20.39
CA LYS A 314 5.55 -23.50 -21.81
C LYS A 314 4.28 -23.26 -22.63
N MET A 315 3.25 -24.06 -22.41
CA MET A 315 1.97 -23.90 -23.09
C MET A 315 1.37 -22.52 -22.82
N ARG A 316 1.39 -22.05 -21.58
CA ARG A 316 0.91 -20.71 -21.22
C ARG A 316 1.74 -19.58 -21.83
N ILE A 317 3.08 -19.70 -21.80
CA ILE A 317 3.99 -18.70 -22.38
C ILE A 317 3.73 -18.53 -23.88
N HIS A 318 3.50 -19.62 -24.59
CA HIS A 318 3.31 -19.61 -26.02
C HIS A 318 1.83 -19.50 -26.44
N GLY A 319 0.93 -19.30 -25.50
CA GLY A 319 -0.50 -19.07 -25.80
C GLY A 319 -1.23 -20.30 -26.32
N VAL A 320 -0.83 -21.49 -25.90
CA VAL A 320 -1.62 -22.72 -26.12
C VAL A 320 -2.79 -22.69 -25.13
N THR A 321 -4.00 -22.45 -25.65
CA THR A 321 -5.23 -22.41 -24.86
C THR A 321 -6.11 -23.63 -25.14
N PRO A 322 -7.05 -23.96 -24.25
CA PRO A 322 -8.04 -25.00 -24.51
C PRO A 322 -8.83 -24.78 -25.81
N GLU A 323 -9.16 -23.51 -26.13
CA GLU A 323 -9.86 -23.14 -27.37
C GLU A 323 -9.03 -23.46 -28.59
N PHE A 324 -7.73 -23.14 -28.58
CA PHE A 324 -6.82 -23.46 -29.66
C PHE A 324 -6.76 -24.98 -29.92
N ILE A 325 -6.71 -25.77 -28.85
CA ILE A 325 -6.69 -27.25 -28.99
C ILE A 325 -8.02 -27.76 -29.57
N ARG A 326 -9.16 -27.22 -29.13
CA ARG A 326 -10.47 -27.59 -29.69
C ARG A 326 -10.54 -27.23 -31.19
N GLU A 327 -10.10 -26.03 -31.56
CA GLU A 327 -10.03 -25.60 -32.96
C GLU A 327 -9.16 -26.54 -33.83
N LEU A 328 -7.98 -26.91 -33.33
CA LEU A 328 -7.11 -27.87 -34.01
C LEU A 328 -7.78 -29.23 -34.15
N LYS A 329 -8.49 -29.71 -33.14
CA LYS A 329 -9.23 -30.97 -33.18
C LYS A 329 -10.30 -30.96 -34.26
N ASP A 330 -11.05 -29.87 -34.37
CA ASP A 330 -12.09 -29.71 -35.41
C ASP A 330 -11.51 -29.67 -36.83
N LEU A 331 -10.24 -29.28 -36.98
CA LEU A 331 -9.50 -29.24 -38.23
C LEU A 331 -8.72 -30.54 -38.52
N GLY A 332 -8.91 -31.59 -37.71
CA GLY A 332 -8.26 -32.91 -37.91
C GLY A 332 -6.94 -33.11 -37.15
N TYR A 333 -6.53 -32.18 -36.33
CA TYR A 333 -5.26 -32.23 -35.56
C TYR A 333 -5.48 -32.41 -34.04
N GLY A 334 -6.40 -33.28 -33.65
CA GLY A 334 -6.89 -33.39 -32.27
C GLY A 334 -6.04 -34.13 -31.28
N SER A 335 -4.94 -34.74 -31.69
CA SER A 335 -4.13 -35.62 -30.79
C SER A 335 -2.64 -35.27 -30.86
N LEU A 336 -2.32 -33.98 -30.89
CA LEU A 336 -0.95 -33.52 -30.94
C LEU A 336 -0.31 -33.54 -29.54
N PRO A 337 0.96 -33.94 -29.38
CA PRO A 337 1.66 -33.81 -28.12
C PRO A 337 1.86 -32.34 -27.73
N SER A 338 1.99 -32.04 -26.44
CA SER A 338 2.14 -30.67 -25.90
C SER A 338 3.22 -29.86 -26.61
N GLU A 339 4.35 -30.51 -26.89
CA GLU A 339 5.48 -29.87 -27.59
C GLU A 339 5.11 -29.43 -29.01
N ARG A 340 4.28 -30.21 -29.72
CA ARG A 340 3.82 -29.86 -31.05
C ARG A 340 2.84 -28.70 -31.04
N LEU A 341 1.98 -28.63 -30.04
CA LEU A 341 1.09 -27.49 -29.83
C LEU A 341 1.88 -26.20 -29.60
N VAL A 342 2.93 -26.28 -28.81
CA VAL A 342 3.86 -25.15 -28.58
C VAL A 342 4.56 -24.76 -29.88
N GLN A 343 5.07 -25.72 -30.68
CA GLN A 343 5.68 -25.44 -31.98
C GLN A 343 4.68 -24.75 -32.94
N PHE A 344 3.44 -25.19 -32.97
CA PHE A 344 2.39 -24.55 -33.78
C PHE A 344 2.26 -23.07 -33.41
N ARG A 345 2.18 -22.76 -32.13
CA ARG A 345 2.06 -21.36 -31.65
C ARG A 345 3.31 -20.54 -31.94
N ILE A 346 4.53 -21.12 -31.77
CA ILE A 346 5.81 -20.44 -32.05
C ILE A 346 5.91 -20.09 -33.54
N HIS A 347 5.53 -21.01 -34.42
CA HIS A 347 5.65 -20.82 -35.88
C HIS A 347 4.37 -20.27 -36.53
N GLY A 348 3.39 -19.86 -35.72
CA GLY A 348 2.16 -19.24 -36.22
C GLY A 348 1.25 -20.20 -36.94
N VAL A 349 1.30 -21.49 -36.69
CA VAL A 349 0.30 -22.46 -37.22
C VAL A 349 -0.93 -22.37 -36.34
N ASP A 350 -1.93 -21.64 -36.81
CA ASP A 350 -3.26 -21.46 -36.18
C ASP A 350 -4.37 -22.02 -37.05
N GLY A 351 -5.60 -22.00 -36.57
CA GLY A 351 -6.74 -22.51 -37.32
C GLY A 351 -6.95 -21.81 -38.63
N ASP A 352 -6.71 -20.51 -38.74
CA ASP A 352 -6.83 -19.77 -40.00
C ASP A 352 -5.79 -20.24 -41.01
N PHE A 353 -4.54 -20.39 -40.58
CA PHE A 353 -3.50 -20.90 -41.45
C PHE A 353 -3.82 -22.31 -41.98
N ILE A 354 -4.33 -23.20 -41.13
CA ILE A 354 -4.71 -24.55 -41.52
C ILE A 354 -5.87 -24.51 -42.51
N ARG A 355 -6.89 -23.69 -42.28
CA ARG A 355 -8.03 -23.50 -43.22
C ARG A 355 -7.58 -22.98 -44.58
N ASP A 356 -6.64 -22.03 -44.60
CA ASP A 356 -6.10 -21.49 -45.86
C ASP A 356 -5.29 -22.54 -46.64
N VAL A 357 -4.49 -23.38 -45.92
CA VAL A 357 -3.79 -24.51 -46.52
C VAL A 357 -4.75 -25.53 -47.11
N GLN A 358 -5.82 -25.86 -46.38
CA GLN A 358 -6.85 -26.81 -46.87
C GLN A 358 -7.62 -26.26 -48.08
N LYS A 359 -7.95 -24.95 -48.10
CA LYS A 359 -8.56 -24.27 -49.24
C LYS A 359 -7.66 -24.26 -50.48
N ALA A 360 -6.35 -24.18 -50.29
CA ALA A 360 -5.37 -24.27 -51.39
C ALA A 360 -5.20 -25.73 -51.95
N GLY A 361 -6.02 -26.67 -51.46
CA GLY A 361 -6.03 -28.05 -51.93
C GLY A 361 -5.07 -29.02 -51.18
N MET A 362 -4.33 -28.51 -50.18
CA MET A 362 -3.39 -29.34 -49.42
C MET A 362 -4.08 -29.89 -48.16
N LYS A 363 -4.89 -30.95 -48.32
CA LYS A 363 -5.78 -31.42 -47.22
C LYS A 363 -5.12 -32.44 -46.29
N ASP A 364 -4.08 -33.14 -46.74
CA ASP A 364 -3.48 -34.26 -46.01
C ASP A 364 -2.08 -33.93 -45.44
N MET A 365 -1.88 -32.67 -45.07
CA MET A 365 -0.61 -32.24 -44.50
C MET A 365 -0.45 -32.76 -43.07
N THR A 366 0.75 -33.29 -42.78
CA THR A 366 1.10 -33.68 -41.41
C THR A 366 1.34 -32.43 -40.55
N ALA A 367 1.30 -32.60 -39.23
CA ALA A 367 1.63 -31.48 -38.31
C ALA A 367 3.05 -30.95 -38.56
N GLN A 368 4.02 -31.77 -38.98
CA GLN A 368 5.36 -31.31 -39.33
C GLN A 368 5.35 -30.49 -40.63
N ASP A 369 4.64 -30.93 -41.66
CA ASP A 369 4.55 -30.20 -42.93
C ASP A 369 3.94 -28.81 -42.75
N LEU A 370 2.95 -28.67 -41.88
CA LEU A 370 2.37 -27.35 -41.52
C LEU A 370 3.38 -26.41 -40.89
N VAL A 371 4.21 -26.92 -39.97
CA VAL A 371 5.29 -26.17 -39.36
C VAL A 371 6.32 -25.76 -40.43
N ASP A 372 6.78 -26.68 -41.23
CA ASP A 372 7.76 -26.43 -42.29
C ASP A 372 7.23 -25.44 -43.33
N LEU A 373 5.99 -25.59 -43.77
CA LEU A 373 5.34 -24.65 -44.66
C LEU A 373 5.28 -23.23 -44.05
N SER A 374 4.92 -23.12 -42.77
CA SER A 374 4.86 -21.83 -42.11
C SER A 374 6.22 -21.16 -41.99
N ILE A 375 7.28 -21.91 -41.63
CA ILE A 375 8.68 -21.43 -41.53
C ILE A 375 9.18 -20.92 -42.89
N HIS A 376 8.88 -21.63 -43.98
CA HIS A 376 9.34 -21.29 -45.33
C HIS A 376 8.46 -20.28 -46.08
N GLY A 377 7.63 -19.52 -45.37
CA GLY A 377 6.87 -18.40 -45.92
C GLY A 377 5.52 -18.75 -46.49
N GLY A 378 4.98 -19.89 -46.14
CA GLY A 378 3.67 -20.38 -46.61
C GLY A 378 2.52 -19.40 -46.44
N ARG A 379 2.51 -18.60 -45.34
CA ARG A 379 1.51 -17.54 -45.15
C ARG A 379 1.56 -16.45 -46.22
N ARG A 380 2.78 -16.07 -46.71
CA ARG A 380 2.91 -15.09 -47.81
C ARG A 380 2.45 -15.68 -49.12
N TRP A 381 2.76 -16.94 -49.35
CA TRP A 381 2.39 -17.65 -50.56
C TRP A 381 0.86 -17.85 -50.63
N LEU A 382 0.21 -18.29 -49.57
CA LEU A 382 -1.23 -18.46 -49.49
C LEU A 382 -2.00 -17.13 -49.75
N ARG A 383 -1.53 -16.02 -49.20
CA ARG A 383 -2.15 -14.68 -49.45
C ARG A 383 -2.04 -14.19 -50.89
N ARG A 384 -1.15 -14.74 -51.71
CA ARG A 384 -1.03 -14.42 -53.13
C ARG A 384 -1.92 -15.27 -54.00
N MET A 385 -2.50 -16.32 -53.47
CA MET A 385 -3.39 -17.23 -54.15
C MET A 385 -4.87 -16.91 -53.91
N GLN A 386 -5.14 -16.09 -52.91
CA GLN A 386 -6.49 -15.52 -52.64
C GLN A 386 -6.68 -14.20 -53.41
#